data_37619fcfc2f9080b4439118cf337a8b2
#
_entry.id   37619fcfc2f9080b4439118cf337a8b2
#
_cell.length_a   1.000
_cell.length_b   1.000
_cell.length_c   1.000
_cell.angle_alpha   90.00
_cell.angle_beta   90.00
_cell.angle_gamma   90.00
#
_symmetry.space_group_name_H-M   'P 1'
#
loop_
_entity.id
_entity.type
_entity.pdbx_description
1 polymer ?
#
loop_
_entity_poly.entity_id
_entity_poly.type
_entity_poly.pdbx_seq_one_letter_code
_entity_poly.pdbx_strand_id
1 'polypeptide(L)'
;MVNDGLIELGNANVKIAVQPKAGASLAYFKANIGAKEVDIMRPATAKALTDSDAAGSSMYPMLPYVNRIHDGFFVYWGIKRQVPSNVSSNKEPFDGDGWKFSWNVKEKSDKKVVLTTVGDPKKGFPFSYEAEVTYTLTDSGFNTHIILRNLGILPMPCAMGVHPFFPKTKDVNIKFKAKNVWEHLGTPLRDKPYNVTSDWRFEEGKDIAKMTLDTCFGGFDGDAEITWPSNNVRLKIKAYEEFNHSILVVSENKNIFSFEPVTSAIDAFNLASRGIMGTGIKSIGPGETIEATVEFSVEEL
;
A
#
# COMPACT_ATOMS: atom_id res chain seq x y z
N MET A 1 -17.23 -3.01 -23.34
CA MET A 1 -17.89 -3.97 -22.46
C MET A 1 -16.83 -4.80 -21.76
N VAL A 2 -16.34 -4.35 -20.62
CA VAL A 2 -15.45 -5.11 -19.72
C VAL A 2 -15.83 -4.71 -18.30
N ASN A 3 -16.97 -5.21 -17.84
CA ASN A 3 -17.44 -5.00 -16.46
C ASN A 3 -17.61 -6.34 -15.71
N ASP A 4 -17.04 -7.43 -16.25
CA ASP A 4 -17.18 -8.74 -15.64
C ASP A 4 -16.24 -8.89 -14.44
N GLY A 5 -16.76 -8.56 -13.26
CA GLY A 5 -16.09 -8.81 -11.98
C GLY A 5 -15.71 -7.60 -11.15
N LEU A 6 -15.98 -6.37 -11.61
CA LEU A 6 -15.83 -5.17 -10.78
C LEU A 6 -16.98 -5.05 -9.78
N ILE A 7 -16.66 -4.66 -8.55
CA ILE A 7 -17.64 -4.31 -7.53
C ILE A 7 -17.56 -2.81 -7.31
N GLU A 8 -18.58 -2.11 -7.78
CA GLU A 8 -18.69 -0.65 -7.64
C GLU A 8 -19.40 -0.30 -6.33
N LEU A 9 -18.83 0.64 -5.57
CA LEU A 9 -19.43 1.31 -4.44
C LEU A 9 -19.43 2.81 -4.75
N GLY A 10 -20.54 3.49 -4.55
CA GLY A 10 -20.63 4.91 -4.87
C GLY A 10 -21.75 5.63 -4.16
N ASN A 11 -21.60 6.95 -4.06
CA ASN A 11 -22.62 7.89 -3.62
C ASN A 11 -22.60 9.13 -4.53
N ALA A 12 -23.26 10.21 -4.13
CA ALA A 12 -23.29 11.46 -4.91
C ALA A 12 -21.89 12.12 -5.03
N ASN A 13 -20.99 11.88 -4.09
CA ASN A 13 -19.71 12.58 -3.96
C ASN A 13 -18.52 11.76 -4.49
N VAL A 14 -18.51 10.45 -4.26
CA VAL A 14 -17.35 9.60 -4.54
C VAL A 14 -17.75 8.22 -5.06
N LYS A 15 -16.84 7.60 -5.81
CA LYS A 15 -16.97 6.24 -6.34
C LYS A 15 -15.66 5.49 -6.27
N ILE A 16 -15.72 4.21 -5.92
CA ILE A 16 -14.62 3.25 -6.04
C ILE A 16 -15.09 2.01 -6.78
N ALA A 17 -14.18 1.32 -7.44
CA ALA A 17 -14.44 0.00 -7.99
C ALA A 17 -13.37 -0.99 -7.53
N VAL A 18 -13.81 -2.10 -6.95
CA VAL A 18 -12.95 -3.14 -6.39
C VAL A 18 -12.82 -4.30 -7.37
N GLN A 19 -11.62 -4.86 -7.51
CA GLN A 19 -11.27 -5.99 -8.38
C GLN A 19 -10.93 -7.24 -7.55
N PRO A 20 -11.87 -8.11 -7.22
CA PRO A 20 -11.57 -9.32 -6.43
C PRO A 20 -10.55 -10.24 -7.10
N LYS A 21 -10.61 -10.38 -8.42
CA LYS A 21 -9.70 -11.26 -9.19
C LYS A 21 -8.28 -10.72 -9.34
N ALA A 22 -8.06 -9.44 -9.09
CA ALA A 22 -6.78 -8.76 -9.20
C ALA A 22 -6.27 -8.30 -7.83
N GLY A 23 -6.03 -9.23 -6.91
CA GLY A 23 -5.41 -8.94 -5.61
C GLY A 23 -6.23 -8.06 -4.67
N ALA A 24 -7.56 -8.10 -4.76
CA ALA A 24 -8.45 -7.18 -4.04
C ALA A 24 -8.14 -5.68 -4.33
N SER A 25 -7.56 -5.36 -5.47
CA SER A 25 -7.16 -4.01 -5.85
C SER A 25 -8.36 -3.11 -6.17
N LEU A 26 -8.12 -1.80 -6.25
CA LEU A 26 -9.08 -0.82 -6.76
C LEU A 26 -8.81 -0.53 -8.23
N ALA A 27 -9.86 -0.57 -9.06
CA ALA A 27 -9.79 -0.15 -10.45
C ALA A 27 -9.80 1.37 -10.60
N TYR A 28 -10.50 2.08 -9.73
CA TYR A 28 -10.50 3.54 -9.66
C TYR A 28 -10.97 4.05 -8.29
N PHE A 29 -10.58 5.28 -7.99
CA PHE A 29 -11.17 6.14 -6.97
C PHE A 29 -11.40 7.51 -7.60
N LYS A 30 -12.66 7.95 -7.63
CA LYS A 30 -13.10 9.20 -8.24
C LYS A 30 -13.91 10.02 -7.28
N ALA A 31 -13.90 11.34 -7.45
CA ALA A 31 -14.72 12.27 -6.69
C ALA A 31 -15.39 13.29 -7.61
N ASN A 32 -16.57 13.74 -7.22
CA ASN A 32 -17.27 14.88 -7.84
C ASN A 32 -16.80 16.17 -7.15
N ILE A 33 -16.13 17.04 -7.90
CA ILE A 33 -15.62 18.34 -7.47
C ILE A 33 -16.38 19.41 -8.25
N GLY A 34 -17.26 20.12 -7.57
CA GLY A 34 -18.26 20.94 -8.27
C GLY A 34 -19.06 20.13 -9.28
N ALA A 35 -19.01 20.52 -10.55
CA ALA A 35 -19.71 19.82 -11.64
C ALA A 35 -18.84 18.81 -12.41
N LYS A 36 -17.64 18.48 -11.92
CA LYS A 36 -16.69 17.61 -12.61
C LYS A 36 -16.40 16.33 -11.81
N GLU A 37 -16.36 15.20 -12.48
CA GLU A 37 -15.78 13.96 -11.94
C GLU A 37 -14.27 13.97 -12.16
N VAL A 38 -13.50 13.79 -11.08
CA VAL A 38 -12.03 13.83 -11.06
C VAL A 38 -11.50 12.49 -10.60
N ASP A 39 -10.49 11.97 -11.30
CA ASP A 39 -9.73 10.81 -10.85
C ASP A 39 -8.80 11.21 -9.69
N ILE A 40 -9.08 10.72 -8.50
CA ILE A 40 -8.26 10.93 -7.30
C ILE A 40 -7.07 10.00 -7.29
N MET A 41 -7.28 8.75 -7.68
CA MET A 41 -6.20 7.79 -7.97
C MET A 41 -6.16 7.50 -9.47
N ARG A 42 -4.99 7.11 -9.98
CA ARG A 42 -4.82 6.68 -11.37
C ARG A 42 -5.79 5.55 -11.68
N PRO A 43 -6.68 5.67 -12.68
CA PRO A 43 -7.54 4.56 -13.09
C PRO A 43 -6.71 3.35 -13.57
N ALA A 44 -7.25 2.15 -13.35
CA ALA A 44 -6.67 0.93 -13.89
C ALA A 44 -6.57 1.00 -15.42
N THR A 45 -5.46 0.53 -15.96
CA THR A 45 -5.29 0.45 -17.42
C THR A 45 -6.20 -0.62 -18.01
N ALA A 46 -6.60 -0.47 -19.27
CA ALA A 46 -7.41 -1.49 -19.95
C ALA A 46 -6.72 -2.87 -19.92
N LYS A 47 -5.40 -2.91 -20.07
CA LYS A 47 -4.60 -4.14 -19.95
C LYS A 47 -4.70 -4.74 -18.53
N ALA A 48 -4.58 -3.93 -17.49
CA ALA A 48 -4.69 -4.41 -16.11
C ALA A 48 -6.06 -5.02 -15.80
N LEU A 49 -7.13 -4.41 -16.33
CA LEU A 49 -8.49 -4.95 -16.19
C LEU A 49 -8.65 -6.30 -16.90
N THR A 50 -8.06 -6.45 -18.10
CA THR A 50 -8.13 -7.70 -18.87
C THR A 50 -7.30 -8.80 -18.22
N ASP A 51 -6.08 -8.49 -17.78
CA ASP A 51 -5.11 -9.47 -17.28
C ASP A 51 -5.27 -9.72 -15.77
N SER A 52 -6.19 -9.02 -15.10
CA SER A 52 -6.33 -9.03 -13.63
C SER A 52 -5.00 -8.68 -12.94
N ASP A 53 -4.32 -7.63 -13.44
CA ASP A 53 -3.03 -7.18 -12.93
C ASP A 53 -3.19 -6.03 -11.93
N ALA A 54 -2.97 -6.33 -10.65
CA ALA A 54 -3.06 -5.35 -9.57
C ALA A 54 -2.05 -4.20 -9.71
N ALA A 55 -0.86 -4.43 -10.27
CA ALA A 55 0.15 -3.39 -10.45
C ALA A 55 -0.28 -2.29 -11.45
N GLY A 56 -1.17 -2.62 -12.39
CA GLY A 56 -1.78 -1.67 -13.30
C GLY A 56 -3.06 -1.01 -12.78
N SER A 57 -3.47 -1.28 -11.53
CA SER A 57 -4.68 -0.78 -10.87
C SER A 57 -4.43 0.54 -10.13
N SER A 58 -5.46 1.10 -9.48
CA SER A 58 -5.37 2.36 -8.73
C SER A 58 -4.68 2.21 -7.38
N MET A 59 -4.95 1.09 -6.70
CA MET A 59 -4.38 0.74 -5.41
C MET A 59 -4.47 -0.77 -5.21
N TYR A 60 -3.50 -1.36 -4.53
CA TYR A 60 -3.58 -2.74 -4.06
C TYR A 60 -3.08 -2.89 -2.62
N PRO A 61 -3.58 -3.87 -1.85
CA PRO A 61 -3.07 -4.18 -0.53
C PRO A 61 -1.74 -4.94 -0.63
N MET A 62 -0.77 -4.56 0.19
CA MET A 62 0.51 -5.24 0.35
C MET A 62 0.46 -6.10 1.60
N LEU A 63 0.58 -7.40 1.44
CA LEU A 63 0.63 -8.38 2.54
C LEU A 63 1.18 -9.73 2.05
N PRO A 64 1.77 -10.58 2.90
CA PRO A 64 2.04 -10.39 4.32
C PRO A 64 3.38 -9.68 4.60
N TYR A 65 3.98 -9.04 3.62
CA TYR A 65 5.15 -8.16 3.74
C TYR A 65 5.04 -6.99 2.76
N VAL A 66 5.86 -5.96 3.01
CA VAL A 66 5.87 -4.71 2.27
C VAL A 66 7.19 -4.57 1.55
N ASN A 67 7.15 -4.06 0.32
CA ASN A 67 8.30 -3.83 -0.54
C ASN A 67 9.11 -5.13 -0.75
N ARG A 68 10.42 -5.05 -0.94
CA ARG A 68 11.26 -6.20 -1.29
C ARG A 68 11.80 -6.95 -0.09
N ILE A 69 12.13 -8.22 -0.34
CA ILE A 69 12.99 -9.03 0.52
C ILE A 69 14.28 -9.28 -0.26
N HIS A 70 15.40 -8.70 0.22
CA HIS A 70 16.69 -8.76 -0.46
C HIS A 70 17.14 -10.21 -0.66
N ASP A 71 17.70 -10.54 -1.83
CA ASP A 71 18.10 -11.89 -2.25
C ASP A 71 16.99 -12.95 -2.20
N GLY A 72 15.73 -12.56 -1.96
CA GLY A 72 14.59 -13.48 -1.91
C GLY A 72 14.61 -14.43 -0.71
N PHE A 73 15.27 -14.08 0.38
CA PHE A 73 15.22 -14.87 1.60
C PHE A 73 15.38 -13.99 2.86
N PHE A 74 14.96 -14.51 3.98
CA PHE A 74 15.22 -13.94 5.30
C PHE A 74 15.46 -15.04 6.35
N VAL A 75 16.07 -14.67 7.48
CA VAL A 75 16.24 -15.57 8.61
C VAL A 75 15.22 -15.23 9.68
N TYR A 76 14.46 -16.23 10.11
CA TYR A 76 13.48 -16.08 11.17
C TYR A 76 13.58 -17.24 12.16
N TRP A 77 13.84 -16.93 13.43
CA TRP A 77 14.16 -17.88 14.49
C TRP A 77 15.31 -18.84 14.12
N GLY A 78 16.36 -18.30 13.50
CA GLY A 78 17.53 -19.07 13.08
C GLY A 78 17.33 -19.94 11.84
N ILE A 79 16.14 -19.93 11.24
CA ILE A 79 15.82 -20.72 10.05
C ILE A 79 15.76 -19.80 8.83
N LYS A 80 16.55 -20.14 7.79
CA LYS A 80 16.47 -19.48 6.49
C LYS A 80 15.15 -19.80 5.80
N ARG A 81 14.39 -18.75 5.42
CA ARG A 81 13.11 -18.83 4.73
C ARG A 81 13.27 -18.25 3.33
N GLN A 82 13.03 -19.07 2.32
CA GLN A 82 13.05 -18.65 0.92
C GLN A 82 11.68 -18.08 0.53
N VAL A 83 11.69 -16.97 -0.20
CA VAL A 83 10.50 -16.35 -0.80
C VAL A 83 10.74 -16.26 -2.30
N PRO A 84 9.94 -16.91 -3.14
CA PRO A 84 10.14 -16.85 -4.59
C PRO A 84 9.80 -15.46 -5.11
N SER A 85 10.49 -15.04 -6.18
CA SER A 85 10.12 -13.82 -6.88
C SER A 85 8.69 -13.92 -7.43
N ASN A 86 7.92 -12.88 -7.24
CA ASN A 86 6.55 -12.73 -7.72
C ASN A 86 6.41 -11.70 -8.85
N VAL A 87 7.53 -11.13 -9.31
CA VAL A 87 7.61 -10.16 -10.40
C VAL A 87 8.63 -10.64 -11.43
N SER A 88 8.20 -10.88 -12.66
CA SER A 88 9.06 -11.44 -13.73
C SER A 88 10.27 -10.57 -14.09
N SER A 89 10.18 -9.26 -13.91
CA SER A 89 11.24 -8.29 -14.17
C SER A 89 12.24 -8.12 -13.02
N ASN A 90 11.97 -8.71 -11.85
CA ASN A 90 12.80 -8.59 -10.66
C ASN A 90 13.13 -9.96 -10.09
N LYS A 91 14.35 -10.13 -9.60
CA LYS A 91 14.77 -11.37 -8.91
C LYS A 91 14.28 -11.43 -7.47
N GLU A 92 13.98 -10.27 -6.88
CA GLU A 92 13.51 -10.14 -5.51
C GLU A 92 11.98 -10.18 -5.45
N PRO A 93 11.39 -10.87 -4.46
CA PRO A 93 9.96 -10.81 -4.21
C PRO A 93 9.55 -9.41 -3.72
N PHE A 94 8.32 -8.99 -4.06
CA PHE A 94 7.88 -7.62 -3.87
C PHE A 94 6.43 -7.56 -3.36
N ASP A 95 6.15 -6.73 -2.34
CA ASP A 95 4.83 -6.37 -1.80
C ASP A 95 3.96 -7.52 -1.32
N GLY A 96 4.59 -8.58 -0.85
CA GLY A 96 3.85 -9.79 -0.50
C GLY A 96 3.35 -10.56 -1.72
N ASP A 97 2.53 -11.55 -1.48
CA ASP A 97 1.91 -12.35 -2.54
C ASP A 97 0.38 -12.13 -2.64
N GLY A 98 -0.22 -11.44 -1.68
CA GLY A 98 -1.66 -11.20 -1.63
C GLY A 98 -2.20 -10.46 -2.87
N TRP A 99 -1.45 -9.52 -3.43
CA TRP A 99 -1.85 -8.78 -4.63
C TRP A 99 -1.82 -9.62 -5.93
N LYS A 100 -1.23 -10.83 -5.87
CA LYS A 100 -1.20 -11.80 -6.98
C LYS A 100 -2.37 -12.77 -6.96
N PHE A 101 -3.13 -12.82 -5.87
CA PHE A 101 -4.21 -13.79 -5.71
C PHE A 101 -5.53 -13.28 -6.26
N SER A 102 -6.40 -14.22 -6.62
CA SER A 102 -7.83 -13.96 -6.72
C SER A 102 -8.44 -14.09 -5.33
N TRP A 103 -9.24 -13.11 -4.91
CA TRP A 103 -9.88 -13.06 -3.61
C TRP A 103 -11.36 -13.43 -3.72
N ASN A 104 -11.89 -14.07 -2.68
CA ASN A 104 -13.29 -14.41 -2.56
C ASN A 104 -14.07 -13.25 -1.94
N VAL A 105 -15.25 -12.96 -2.48
CA VAL A 105 -16.18 -12.00 -1.87
C VAL A 105 -16.90 -12.70 -0.73
N LYS A 106 -16.62 -12.27 0.51
CA LYS A 106 -17.24 -12.80 1.74
C LYS A 106 -18.56 -12.09 2.03
N GLU A 107 -18.59 -10.77 1.82
CA GLU A 107 -19.75 -9.91 2.08
C GLU A 107 -19.77 -8.76 1.08
N LYS A 108 -20.98 -8.33 0.69
CA LYS A 108 -21.19 -7.17 -0.16
C LYS A 108 -22.48 -6.46 0.22
N SER A 109 -22.43 -5.13 0.32
CA SER A 109 -23.58 -4.23 0.43
C SER A 109 -23.37 -3.00 -0.45
N ASP A 110 -24.28 -2.03 -0.41
CA ASP A 110 -24.18 -0.77 -1.20
C ASP A 110 -22.98 0.09 -0.77
N LYS A 111 -22.49 -0.08 0.48
CA LYS A 111 -21.40 0.75 1.05
C LYS A 111 -20.16 -0.07 1.47
N LYS A 112 -20.22 -1.39 1.41
CA LYS A 112 -19.13 -2.22 1.92
C LYS A 112 -18.91 -3.48 1.07
N VAL A 113 -17.65 -3.84 0.89
CA VAL A 113 -17.27 -5.16 0.37
C VAL A 113 -16.17 -5.73 1.24
N VAL A 114 -16.31 -7.00 1.60
CA VAL A 114 -15.34 -7.79 2.36
C VAL A 114 -14.80 -8.90 1.47
N LEU A 115 -13.49 -8.95 1.34
CA LEU A 115 -12.76 -9.91 0.51
C LEU A 115 -11.83 -10.73 1.37
N THR A 116 -11.69 -12.02 1.07
CA THR A 116 -10.79 -12.93 1.79
C THR A 116 -9.94 -13.76 0.84
N THR A 117 -8.73 -14.07 1.29
CA THR A 117 -7.83 -15.01 0.62
C THR A 117 -7.00 -15.79 1.62
N VAL A 118 -6.40 -16.90 1.16
CA VAL A 118 -5.49 -17.72 1.96
C VAL A 118 -4.18 -17.87 1.20
N GLY A 119 -3.07 -17.56 1.87
CA GLY A 119 -1.73 -17.75 1.34
C GLY A 119 -1.29 -19.21 1.33
N ASP A 120 -0.66 -19.64 0.24
CA ASP A 120 -0.11 -20.99 0.10
C ASP A 120 1.42 -20.96 0.34
N PRO A 121 1.91 -21.50 1.48
CA PRO A 121 3.34 -21.45 1.82
C PRO A 121 4.24 -22.24 0.85
N LYS A 122 3.66 -23.03 -0.05
CA LYS A 122 4.41 -23.77 -1.09
C LYS A 122 4.64 -22.95 -2.36
N LYS A 123 3.86 -21.87 -2.54
CA LYS A 123 3.88 -21.06 -3.78
C LYS A 123 4.35 -19.63 -3.59
N GLY A 124 4.34 -19.14 -2.36
CA GLY A 124 4.65 -17.74 -2.06
C GLY A 124 5.38 -17.57 -0.73
N PHE A 125 4.82 -16.74 0.14
CA PHE A 125 5.37 -16.50 1.47
C PHE A 125 5.35 -17.79 2.31
N PRO A 126 6.47 -18.14 3.01
CA PRO A 126 6.67 -19.48 3.58
C PRO A 126 5.92 -19.71 4.90
N PHE A 127 4.76 -19.07 5.09
CA PHE A 127 3.85 -19.26 6.22
C PHE A 127 2.40 -19.32 5.73
N SER A 128 1.59 -20.13 6.39
CA SER A 128 0.14 -20.18 6.11
C SER A 128 -0.55 -19.01 6.78
N TYR A 129 -1.30 -18.24 6.03
CA TYR A 129 -2.05 -17.11 6.54
C TYR A 129 -3.41 -16.99 5.85
N GLU A 130 -4.36 -16.37 6.53
CA GLU A 130 -5.58 -15.83 5.96
C GLU A 130 -5.50 -14.30 5.97
N ALA A 131 -5.99 -13.69 4.94
CA ALA A 131 -6.13 -12.24 4.87
C ALA A 131 -7.57 -11.84 4.53
N GLU A 132 -8.01 -10.75 5.16
CA GLU A 132 -9.28 -10.10 4.86
C GLU A 132 -9.01 -8.62 4.54
N VAL A 133 -9.63 -8.12 3.48
CA VAL A 133 -9.63 -6.69 3.14
C VAL A 133 -11.07 -6.22 3.05
N THR A 134 -11.40 -5.20 3.80
CA THR A 134 -12.72 -4.55 3.78
C THR A 134 -12.58 -3.14 3.22
N TYR A 135 -13.32 -2.86 2.16
CA TYR A 135 -13.53 -1.50 1.66
C TYR A 135 -14.90 -1.00 2.12
N THR A 136 -14.92 0.13 2.80
CA THR A 136 -16.15 0.78 3.27
C THR A 136 -16.22 2.19 2.70
N LEU A 137 -17.26 2.46 1.90
CA LEU A 137 -17.52 3.79 1.36
C LEU A 137 -17.98 4.74 2.48
N THR A 138 -17.41 5.93 2.51
CA THR A 138 -17.82 7.05 3.38
C THR A 138 -18.49 8.15 2.54
N ASP A 139 -18.94 9.22 3.15
CA ASP A 139 -19.58 10.32 2.43
C ASP A 139 -18.62 11.06 1.49
N SER A 140 -17.32 11.13 1.84
CA SER A 140 -16.29 11.85 1.09
C SER A 140 -15.11 10.97 0.62
N GLY A 141 -15.19 9.64 0.77
CA GLY A 141 -14.09 8.76 0.41
C GLY A 141 -14.35 7.31 0.75
N PHE A 142 -13.33 6.62 1.25
CA PHE A 142 -13.45 5.23 1.68
C PHE A 142 -12.39 4.86 2.72
N ASN A 143 -12.68 3.81 3.47
CA ASN A 143 -11.75 3.16 4.38
C ASN A 143 -11.32 1.82 3.83
N THR A 144 -10.03 1.50 4.00
CA THR A 144 -9.48 0.17 3.76
C THR A 144 -9.05 -0.42 5.10
N HIS A 145 -9.70 -1.50 5.52
CA HIS A 145 -9.33 -2.25 6.71
C HIS A 145 -8.73 -3.59 6.31
N ILE A 146 -7.55 -3.90 6.82
CA ILE A 146 -6.79 -5.11 6.49
C ILE A 146 -6.64 -5.94 7.77
N ILE A 147 -6.97 -7.22 7.71
CA ILE A 147 -6.72 -8.20 8.77
C ILE A 147 -5.83 -9.29 8.19
N LEU A 148 -4.79 -9.65 8.93
CA LEU A 148 -3.90 -10.77 8.63
C LEU A 148 -3.90 -11.75 9.82
N ARG A 149 -4.21 -13.01 9.58
CA ARG A 149 -4.26 -14.07 10.58
C ARG A 149 -3.23 -15.16 10.27
N ASN A 150 -2.48 -15.56 11.28
CA ASN A 150 -1.59 -16.71 11.18
C ASN A 150 -2.38 -18.03 11.29
N LEU A 151 -2.40 -18.83 10.21
CA LEU A 151 -3.00 -20.16 10.18
C LEU A 151 -2.00 -21.27 10.46
N GLY A 152 -0.71 -20.94 10.62
CA GLY A 152 0.35 -21.90 10.91
C GLY A 152 0.41 -22.30 12.38
N ILE A 153 1.33 -23.20 12.69
CA ILE A 153 1.59 -23.71 14.04
C ILE A 153 2.80 -23.02 14.71
N LEU A 154 3.46 -22.13 13.99
CA LEU A 154 4.62 -21.35 14.47
C LEU A 154 4.29 -19.86 14.36
N PRO A 155 4.92 -19.01 15.18
CA PRO A 155 4.84 -17.57 14.98
C PRO A 155 5.24 -17.17 13.56
N MET A 156 4.56 -16.18 12.99
CA MET A 156 4.75 -15.68 11.64
C MET A 156 5.18 -14.21 11.69
N PRO A 157 6.31 -13.84 11.06
CA PRO A 157 6.65 -12.43 10.90
C PRO A 157 5.79 -11.83 9.80
N CYS A 158 5.33 -10.60 9.99
CA CYS A 158 4.46 -9.96 9.00
C CYS A 158 4.59 -8.44 8.98
N ALA A 159 4.20 -7.89 7.85
CA ALA A 159 3.92 -6.48 7.63
C ALA A 159 2.80 -6.32 6.61
N MET A 160 2.17 -5.15 6.58
CA MET A 160 1.10 -4.84 5.63
C MET A 160 1.15 -3.36 5.22
N GLY A 161 0.49 -3.04 4.13
CA GLY A 161 0.39 -1.69 3.59
C GLY A 161 -0.64 -1.58 2.49
N VAL A 162 -0.75 -0.37 1.95
CA VAL A 162 -1.51 -0.09 0.73
C VAL A 162 -0.62 0.64 -0.27
N HIS A 163 -0.74 0.29 -1.54
CA HIS A 163 0.05 0.89 -2.63
C HIS A 163 -0.85 1.68 -3.59
N PRO A 164 -1.27 2.90 -3.23
CA PRO A 164 -2.03 3.76 -4.11
C PRO A 164 -1.15 4.45 -5.14
N PHE A 165 -1.70 4.68 -6.33
CA PHE A 165 -1.08 5.45 -7.40
C PHE A 165 -1.90 6.72 -7.65
N PHE A 166 -1.25 7.87 -7.55
CA PHE A 166 -1.87 9.19 -7.71
C PHE A 166 -1.45 9.87 -9.00
N PRO A 167 -2.34 10.67 -9.63
CA PRO A 167 -1.96 11.54 -10.74
C PRO A 167 -0.89 12.56 -10.31
N LYS A 168 0.22 12.64 -11.05
CA LYS A 168 1.24 13.65 -10.86
C LYS A 168 1.04 14.79 -11.84
N THR A 169 0.37 15.86 -11.37
CA THR A 169 0.21 17.11 -12.10
C THR A 169 1.41 18.02 -11.90
N LYS A 170 1.45 19.12 -12.64
CA LYS A 170 2.54 20.12 -12.55
C LYS A 170 2.54 20.95 -11.24
N ASP A 171 1.49 20.86 -10.46
CA ASP A 171 1.23 21.63 -9.23
C ASP A 171 0.89 20.75 -8.02
N VAL A 172 1.12 19.44 -8.14
CA VAL A 172 0.86 18.50 -7.05
C VAL A 172 1.79 18.76 -5.86
N ASN A 173 1.20 18.85 -4.69
CA ASN A 173 1.90 19.05 -3.43
C ASN A 173 1.54 17.94 -2.45
N ILE A 174 2.52 17.49 -1.65
CA ILE A 174 2.31 16.50 -0.59
C ILE A 174 2.80 17.03 0.75
N LYS A 175 2.04 16.74 1.80
CA LYS A 175 2.35 17.09 3.19
C LYS A 175 2.21 15.86 4.06
N PHE A 176 3.23 15.54 4.85
CA PHE A 176 3.21 14.51 5.89
C PHE A 176 4.39 14.73 6.84
N LYS A 177 4.35 14.07 8.00
CA LYS A 177 5.40 14.14 9.00
C LYS A 177 6.03 12.79 9.25
N ALA A 178 7.36 12.74 9.27
CA ALA A 178 8.15 11.56 9.59
C ALA A 178 9.37 11.93 10.43
N LYS A 179 9.89 11.01 11.22
CA LYS A 179 11.03 11.23 12.13
C LYS A 179 12.36 10.89 11.51
N ASN A 180 12.39 9.86 10.66
CA ASN A 180 13.62 9.34 10.08
C ASN A 180 13.38 8.79 8.66
N VAL A 181 14.46 8.46 8.00
CA VAL A 181 14.52 7.99 6.63
C VAL A 181 15.27 6.68 6.55
N TRP A 182 14.67 5.71 5.89
CA TRP A 182 15.26 4.47 5.45
C TRP A 182 15.51 4.57 3.95
N GLU A 183 16.65 5.13 3.52
CA GLU A 183 16.95 5.33 2.11
C GLU A 183 17.14 4.02 1.37
N HIS A 184 16.75 4.03 0.10
CA HIS A 184 16.73 2.83 -0.68
C HIS A 184 17.37 2.95 -2.08
N LEU A 185 17.13 4.02 -2.82
CA LEU A 185 17.53 4.15 -4.24
C LEU A 185 19.02 3.87 -4.48
N GLY A 186 19.33 2.65 -4.96
CA GLY A 186 20.66 2.26 -5.42
C GLY A 186 21.75 2.23 -4.36
N THR A 187 21.39 2.42 -3.09
CA THR A 187 22.34 2.31 -1.98
C THR A 187 22.16 1.01 -1.23
N PRO A 188 23.25 0.43 -0.68
CA PRO A 188 23.10 -0.69 0.25
C PRO A 188 22.19 -0.29 1.40
N LEU A 189 21.24 -1.18 1.75
CA LEU A 189 20.38 -1.00 2.92
C LEU A 189 21.25 -0.67 4.14
N ARG A 190 20.95 0.45 4.78
CA ARG A 190 21.67 0.88 5.98
C ARG A 190 21.17 0.10 7.19
N ASP A 191 22.10 -0.16 8.11
CA ASP A 191 21.78 -0.84 9.36
C ASP A 191 21.03 0.06 10.37
N LYS A 192 20.73 1.30 10.02
CA LYS A 192 19.93 2.23 10.82
C LYS A 192 19.39 3.38 9.97
N PRO A 193 18.20 3.90 10.32
CA PRO A 193 17.67 5.10 9.69
C PRO A 193 18.49 6.33 10.13
N TYR A 194 18.37 7.40 9.37
CA TYR A 194 18.93 8.69 9.71
C TYR A 194 17.83 9.76 9.80
N ASN A 195 18.11 10.87 10.45
CA ASN A 195 17.15 11.95 10.64
C ASN A 195 16.73 12.55 9.29
N VAL A 196 15.48 12.95 9.19
CA VAL A 196 14.97 13.69 8.03
C VAL A 196 15.78 14.96 7.83
N THR A 197 16.33 15.13 6.63
CA THR A 197 17.04 16.38 6.23
C THR A 197 16.05 17.41 5.69
N SER A 198 16.49 18.65 5.47
CA SER A 198 15.67 19.71 4.87
C SER A 198 15.06 19.31 3.53
N ASP A 199 15.80 18.57 2.71
CA ASP A 199 15.39 18.16 1.37
C ASP A 199 14.24 17.16 1.39
N TRP A 200 14.13 16.36 2.46
CA TRP A 200 13.12 15.33 2.66
C TRP A 200 12.10 15.67 3.77
N ARG A 201 12.03 16.94 4.15
CA ARG A 201 11.03 17.44 5.09
C ARG A 201 9.76 17.84 4.32
N PHE A 202 8.65 17.24 4.66
CA PHE A 202 7.35 17.44 4.02
C PHE A 202 6.29 18.03 4.96
N GLU A 203 6.66 18.43 6.16
CA GLU A 203 5.73 18.90 7.21
C GLU A 203 4.95 20.18 6.82
N GLU A 204 5.57 21.05 6.01
CA GLU A 204 4.94 22.31 5.54
C GLU A 204 4.30 22.16 4.15
N GLY A 205 4.32 20.95 3.59
CA GLY A 205 3.94 20.70 2.20
C GLY A 205 5.07 20.98 1.23
N LYS A 206 5.20 20.16 0.20
CA LYS A 206 6.24 20.28 -0.81
C LYS A 206 5.71 19.91 -2.20
N ASP A 207 6.03 20.76 -3.19
CA ASP A 207 5.82 20.46 -4.60
C ASP A 207 6.73 19.29 -5.01
N ILE A 208 6.11 18.22 -5.56
CA ILE A 208 6.81 17.01 -6.00
C ILE A 208 6.83 16.83 -7.51
N ALA A 209 6.30 17.80 -8.27
CA ALA A 209 6.13 17.64 -9.72
C ALA A 209 7.45 17.35 -10.47
N LYS A 210 8.56 17.91 -10.00
CA LYS A 210 9.91 17.76 -10.58
C LYS A 210 10.85 16.89 -9.74
N MET A 211 10.34 16.28 -8.67
CA MET A 211 11.17 15.42 -7.81
C MET A 211 11.39 14.03 -8.43
N THR A 212 12.53 13.44 -8.08
CA THR A 212 12.79 12.01 -8.19
C THR A 212 13.15 11.50 -6.82
N LEU A 213 12.35 10.58 -6.30
CA LEU A 213 12.50 10.01 -4.97
C LEU A 213 11.92 8.59 -4.95
N ASP A 214 12.57 7.68 -4.24
CA ASP A 214 12.06 6.37 -3.89
C ASP A 214 12.60 6.07 -2.49
N THR A 215 11.81 6.42 -1.47
CA THR A 215 12.31 6.49 -0.10
C THR A 215 11.25 6.04 0.89
N CYS A 216 11.67 5.23 1.84
CA CYS A 216 10.88 4.86 2.99
C CYS A 216 11.18 5.78 4.17
N PHE A 217 10.12 6.29 4.77
CA PHE A 217 10.14 7.14 5.96
C PHE A 217 9.64 6.35 7.17
N GLY A 218 10.31 6.51 8.31
CA GLY A 218 9.89 5.92 9.57
C GLY A 218 9.46 6.98 10.58
N GLY A 219 8.62 6.56 11.55
CA GLY A 219 7.99 7.48 12.49
C GLY A 219 7.00 8.41 11.81
N PHE A 220 6.34 7.93 10.76
CA PHE A 220 5.16 8.52 10.15
C PHE A 220 4.07 8.62 11.22
N ASP A 221 3.42 9.79 11.34
CA ASP A 221 2.43 10.04 12.40
C ASP A 221 1.00 9.62 12.03
N GLY A 222 0.83 9.06 10.82
CA GLY A 222 -0.44 8.56 10.32
C GLY A 222 -1.21 9.54 9.45
N ASP A 223 -0.85 10.81 9.42
CA ASP A 223 -1.57 11.83 8.66
C ASP A 223 -0.76 12.30 7.43
N ALA A 224 -1.42 12.30 6.26
CA ALA A 224 -0.87 12.91 5.06
C ALA A 224 -1.95 13.65 4.27
N GLU A 225 -1.51 14.64 3.49
CA GLU A 225 -2.36 15.45 2.62
C GLU A 225 -1.72 15.56 1.24
N ILE A 226 -2.50 15.34 0.20
CA ILE A 226 -2.10 15.57 -1.18
C ILE A 226 -3.06 16.62 -1.78
N THR A 227 -2.50 17.65 -2.40
CA THR A 227 -3.30 18.69 -3.03
C THR A 227 -3.00 18.81 -4.52
N TRP A 228 -4.04 19.05 -5.30
CA TRP A 228 -3.98 19.37 -6.72
C TRP A 228 -4.71 20.70 -6.97
N PRO A 229 -4.02 21.85 -6.79
CA PRO A 229 -4.65 23.17 -6.88
C PRO A 229 -5.40 23.43 -8.19
N SER A 230 -4.82 23.00 -9.33
CA SER A 230 -5.48 23.15 -10.64
C SER A 230 -6.80 22.37 -10.78
N ASN A 231 -7.00 21.35 -9.96
CA ASN A 231 -8.23 20.55 -9.91
C ASN A 231 -9.15 20.95 -8.74
N ASN A 232 -8.75 21.90 -7.90
CA ASN A 232 -9.46 22.28 -6.68
C ASN A 232 -9.69 21.10 -5.72
N VAL A 233 -8.67 20.22 -5.55
CA VAL A 233 -8.78 18.95 -4.81
C VAL A 233 -7.77 18.86 -3.70
N ARG A 234 -8.22 18.45 -2.52
CA ARG A 234 -7.42 17.95 -1.42
C ARG A 234 -7.83 16.53 -1.06
N LEU A 235 -6.86 15.62 -1.00
CA LEU A 235 -7.01 14.27 -0.45
C LEU A 235 -6.33 14.24 0.92
N LYS A 236 -7.07 13.82 1.93
CA LYS A 236 -6.53 13.48 3.26
C LYS A 236 -6.39 11.96 3.35
N ILE A 237 -5.26 11.53 3.86
CA ILE A 237 -4.95 10.12 4.14
C ILE A 237 -4.71 10.03 5.64
N LYS A 238 -5.45 9.14 6.31
CA LYS A 238 -5.26 8.86 7.73
C LYS A 238 -5.03 7.37 7.93
N ALA A 239 -3.87 7.03 8.44
CA ALA A 239 -3.45 5.66 8.72
C ALA A 239 -3.39 5.45 10.24
N TYR A 240 -3.95 4.33 10.69
CA TYR A 240 -4.14 4.03 12.11
C TYR A 240 -3.26 2.85 12.55
N GLU A 241 -3.24 2.61 13.87
CA GLU A 241 -2.65 1.46 14.54
C GLU A 241 -1.17 1.26 14.17
N GLU A 242 -0.91 0.27 13.34
CA GLU A 242 0.43 -0.21 13.03
C GLU A 242 1.16 0.59 11.94
N PHE A 243 0.48 1.52 11.27
CA PHE A 243 1.07 2.30 10.18
C PHE A 243 2.00 3.41 10.70
N ASN A 244 3.24 3.07 10.95
CA ASN A 244 4.26 4.00 11.44
C ASN A 244 5.39 4.27 10.43
N HIS A 245 5.24 3.77 9.21
CA HIS A 245 6.12 4.02 8.07
C HIS A 245 5.31 4.49 6.87
N SER A 246 5.98 5.16 5.94
CA SER A 246 5.43 5.50 4.63
C SER A 246 6.49 5.40 3.55
N ILE A 247 6.09 5.06 2.32
CA ILE A 247 6.99 5.07 1.17
C ILE A 247 6.48 6.13 0.19
N LEU A 248 7.38 6.98 -0.27
CA LEU A 248 7.09 7.97 -1.31
C LEU A 248 7.95 7.67 -2.53
N VAL A 249 7.29 7.36 -3.66
CA VAL A 249 7.95 7.12 -4.95
C VAL A 249 7.49 8.17 -5.94
N VAL A 250 8.41 8.99 -6.39
CA VAL A 250 8.21 10.03 -7.40
C VAL A 250 9.27 9.88 -8.48
N SER A 251 8.87 9.96 -9.75
CA SER A 251 9.80 10.01 -10.87
C SER A 251 9.47 11.21 -11.74
N GLU A 252 10.47 12.01 -12.11
CA GLU A 252 10.28 13.17 -12.97
C GLU A 252 9.59 12.82 -14.29
N ASN A 253 9.94 11.66 -14.86
CA ASN A 253 9.48 11.20 -16.16
C ASN A 253 8.14 10.45 -16.15
N LYS A 254 7.46 10.33 -15.01
CA LYS A 254 6.16 9.67 -14.90
C LYS A 254 5.07 10.66 -14.52
N ASN A 255 3.87 10.45 -15.05
CA ASN A 255 2.66 11.22 -14.72
C ASN A 255 1.91 10.67 -13.49
N ILE A 256 2.56 9.80 -12.74
CA ILE A 256 2.02 9.20 -11.51
C ILE A 256 3.11 9.17 -10.45
N PHE A 257 2.68 9.14 -9.19
CA PHE A 257 3.50 8.89 -8.02
C PHE A 257 2.74 7.98 -7.05
N SER A 258 3.44 7.40 -6.07
CA SER A 258 2.80 6.69 -4.95
C SER A 258 3.20 7.31 -3.62
N PHE A 259 2.25 7.34 -2.68
CA PHE A 259 2.49 7.56 -1.27
C PHE A 259 1.80 6.43 -0.51
N GLU A 260 2.58 5.59 0.12
CA GLU A 260 2.19 4.28 0.60
C GLU A 260 2.28 4.23 2.12
N PRO A 261 1.17 4.34 2.86
CA PRO A 261 1.15 3.96 4.28
C PRO A 261 1.50 2.48 4.43
N VAL A 262 2.53 2.18 5.24
CA VAL A 262 3.04 0.82 5.46
C VAL A 262 3.40 0.62 6.94
N THR A 263 3.37 -0.63 7.39
CA THR A 263 3.69 -0.96 8.78
C THR A 263 5.17 -1.18 9.01
N SER A 264 5.98 -1.31 7.95
CA SER A 264 7.39 -1.62 8.09
C SER A 264 8.29 -0.87 7.11
N ALA A 265 9.57 -0.81 7.45
CA ALA A 265 10.64 -0.40 6.55
C ALA A 265 10.83 -1.40 5.39
N ILE A 266 11.61 -0.99 4.39
CA ILE A 266 12.04 -1.85 3.27
C ILE A 266 13.00 -2.92 3.81
N ASP A 267 12.90 -4.17 3.29
CA ASP A 267 13.69 -5.33 3.71
C ASP A 267 13.69 -5.58 5.23
N ALA A 268 12.58 -5.26 5.86
CA ALA A 268 12.46 -5.20 7.31
C ALA A 268 12.71 -6.56 7.99
N PHE A 269 12.41 -7.69 7.33
CA PHE A 269 12.71 -9.01 7.88
C PHE A 269 14.22 -9.24 8.05
N ASN A 270 15.01 -8.88 7.03
CA ASN A 270 16.46 -9.01 7.11
C ASN A 270 17.08 -8.01 8.08
N LEU A 271 16.55 -6.78 8.15
CA LEU A 271 16.96 -5.79 9.14
C LEU A 271 16.68 -6.29 10.56
N ALA A 272 15.48 -6.78 10.84
CA ALA A 272 15.08 -7.29 12.15
C ALA A 272 15.91 -8.52 12.57
N SER A 273 16.22 -9.44 11.64
CA SER A 273 17.04 -10.60 11.91
C SER A 273 18.49 -10.25 12.32
N ARG A 274 18.97 -9.07 11.95
CA ARG A 274 20.27 -8.50 12.36
C ARG A 274 20.17 -7.66 13.64
N GLY A 275 19.01 -7.64 14.30
CA GLY A 275 18.78 -6.88 15.53
C GLY A 275 18.54 -5.38 15.32
N ILE A 276 18.27 -4.94 14.10
CA ILE A 276 17.98 -3.53 13.81
C ILE A 276 16.60 -3.19 14.36
N MET A 277 16.54 -2.15 15.19
CA MET A 277 15.31 -1.69 15.82
C MET A 277 14.53 -0.72 14.93
N GLY A 278 13.21 -0.65 15.14
CA GLY A 278 12.34 0.32 14.47
C GLY A 278 11.94 -0.10 13.05
N THR A 279 12.15 -1.35 12.67
CA THR A 279 11.80 -1.90 11.35
C THR A 279 10.29 -2.05 11.13
N GLY A 280 9.49 -2.02 12.19
CA GLY A 280 8.02 -2.15 12.12
C GLY A 280 7.50 -3.59 11.94
N ILE A 281 8.38 -4.59 11.81
CA ILE A 281 7.95 -5.99 11.70
C ILE A 281 7.25 -6.44 12.98
N LYS A 282 6.12 -7.12 12.81
CA LYS A 282 5.40 -7.80 13.87
C LYS A 282 5.57 -9.30 13.75
N SER A 283 5.38 -9.98 14.87
CA SER A 283 5.32 -11.44 14.94
C SER A 283 4.01 -11.83 15.56
N ILE A 284 3.18 -12.58 14.84
CA ILE A 284 1.87 -13.07 15.32
C ILE A 284 1.91 -14.57 15.55
N GLY A 285 1.47 -14.99 16.73
CA GLY A 285 1.40 -16.40 17.13
C GLY A 285 0.35 -17.20 16.34
N PRO A 286 0.33 -18.53 16.48
CA PRO A 286 -0.69 -19.38 15.87
C PRO A 286 -2.10 -18.93 16.22
N GLY A 287 -2.93 -18.68 15.21
CA GLY A 287 -4.31 -18.23 15.36
C GLY A 287 -4.48 -16.74 15.69
N GLU A 288 -3.41 -16.02 16.00
CA GLU A 288 -3.46 -14.59 16.25
C GLU A 288 -3.66 -13.77 14.98
N THR A 289 -4.15 -12.56 15.15
CA THR A 289 -4.40 -11.58 14.08
C THR A 289 -3.65 -10.28 14.35
N ILE A 290 -3.35 -9.57 13.28
CA ILE A 290 -3.00 -8.16 13.27
C ILE A 290 -3.92 -7.44 12.29
N GLU A 291 -4.30 -6.22 12.60
CA GLU A 291 -5.19 -5.42 11.76
C GLU A 291 -4.72 -3.98 11.67
N ALA A 292 -5.08 -3.31 10.60
CA ALA A 292 -4.75 -1.91 10.38
C ALA A 292 -5.71 -1.26 9.39
N THR A 293 -5.94 0.05 9.56
CA THR A 293 -6.90 0.84 8.77
C THR A 293 -6.24 2.03 8.13
N VAL A 294 -6.58 2.30 6.87
CA VAL A 294 -6.26 3.55 6.17
C VAL A 294 -7.54 4.16 5.63
N GLU A 295 -7.74 5.44 5.91
CA GLU A 295 -8.85 6.25 5.41
C GLU A 295 -8.37 7.21 4.34
N PHE A 296 -9.17 7.36 3.29
CA PHE A 296 -9.00 8.33 2.21
C PHE A 296 -10.23 9.21 2.15
N SER A 297 -10.08 10.51 2.31
CA SER A 297 -11.19 11.47 2.22
C SER A 297 -10.83 12.66 1.34
N VAL A 298 -11.77 13.07 0.49
CA VAL A 298 -11.60 14.13 -0.48
C VAL A 298 -12.42 15.35 -0.07
N GLU A 299 -11.85 16.53 -0.24
CA GLU A 299 -12.52 17.80 -0.09
C GLU A 299 -12.08 18.79 -1.17
N GLU A 300 -12.86 19.84 -1.41
CA GLU A 300 -12.44 20.97 -2.23
C GLU A 300 -11.43 21.83 -1.46
N LEU A 301 -10.48 22.46 -2.18
CA LEU A 301 -9.45 23.37 -1.62
C LEU A 301 -10.05 24.73 -1.23
#